data_1aee65e5ed27b457ef2743e4039d05ca
#
_entry.id   1aee65e5ed27b457ef2743e4039d05ca
#
_cell.length_a   1.000
_cell.length_b   1.000
_cell.length_c   1.000
_cell.angle_alpha   90.00
_cell.angle_beta   90.00
_cell.angle_gamma   90.00
#
_symmetry.space_group_name_H-M   'P 1'
#
loop_
_entity.id
_entity.type
_entity.pdbx_description
1 polymer ?
#
loop_
_entity_poly.entity_id
_entity_poly.type
_entity_poly.pdbx_seq_one_letter_code
_entity_poly.pdbx_strand_id
1 'polypeptide(L)'
;RCASITSFERLDSIKPPIDFIKFIPNFVLNDELINLKKSLKSKHFLKAFMPEPFQENDVNSIDFRSAELPAGNGHGTAAGLAKLFGILSSGCDRDNIKIMDDKTLDLATRVYSSGPDSVLFGVKLKFGYCFMLDGNKKSNINFAPIFYEGTFGHAGIGGSVAFGDKKNHLGYSFVCNKQQKSSSLYKTSNMLTKALYEAIS
;
A
#
# COMPACT_ATOMS: atom_id res chain seq x y z
N ARG A 1 16.39 11.77 -13.25
CA ARG A 1 17.14 10.63 -12.68
C ARG A 1 16.24 9.89 -11.71
N CYS A 2 16.10 8.57 -11.87
CA CYS A 2 15.45 7.70 -10.88
C CYS A 2 16.50 7.24 -9.87
N ALA A 3 16.14 7.29 -8.57
CA ALA A 3 16.96 6.67 -7.55
C ALA A 3 16.91 5.14 -7.69
N SER A 4 18.02 4.47 -7.41
CA SER A 4 18.05 3.02 -7.37
C SER A 4 17.36 2.50 -6.13
N ILE A 5 16.57 1.45 -6.30
CA ILE A 5 15.97 0.71 -5.19
C ILE A 5 17.09 -0.07 -4.50
N THR A 6 17.15 0.02 -3.19
CA THR A 6 18.12 -0.70 -2.35
C THR A 6 17.39 -1.54 -1.31
N SER A 7 18.08 -2.54 -0.78
CA SER A 7 17.53 -3.45 0.23
C SER A 7 16.26 -4.18 -0.21
N PHE A 8 16.26 -4.64 -1.49
CA PHE A 8 15.18 -5.46 -2.00
C PHE A 8 15.21 -6.82 -1.29
N GLU A 9 14.36 -6.99 -0.30
CA GLU A 9 14.16 -8.28 0.35
C GLU A 9 13.14 -9.10 -0.43
N ARG A 10 13.51 -10.30 -0.79
CA ARG A 10 12.58 -11.26 -1.39
C ARG A 10 11.56 -11.67 -0.35
N LEU A 11 10.29 -11.77 -0.75
CA LEU A 11 9.21 -12.25 0.13
C LEU A 11 9.41 -13.70 0.60
N ASP A 12 10.23 -14.48 -0.09
CA ASP A 12 10.64 -15.82 0.34
C ASP A 12 11.58 -15.81 1.56
N SER A 13 12.29 -14.71 1.83
CA SER A 13 13.07 -14.54 3.07
C SER A 13 12.19 -14.36 4.32
N ILE A 14 10.87 -14.15 4.15
CA ILE A 14 9.89 -14.09 5.25
C ILE A 14 9.54 -15.48 5.79
N LYS A 15 9.91 -16.55 5.10
CA LYS A 15 9.43 -17.92 5.39
C LYS A 15 9.58 -18.41 6.84
N PRO A 16 10.71 -18.26 7.55
CA PRO A 16 10.87 -18.92 8.83
C PRO A 16 9.93 -18.46 9.95
N PRO A 17 9.74 -17.15 10.21
CA PRO A 17 8.87 -16.73 11.31
C PRO A 17 7.38 -16.87 11.00
N ILE A 18 7.00 -16.82 9.71
CA ILE A 18 5.60 -16.90 9.30
C ILE A 18 5.13 -18.36 9.20
N ASP A 19 5.99 -19.28 8.81
CA ASP A 19 5.66 -20.71 8.78
C ASP A 19 5.31 -21.26 10.17
N PHE A 20 5.91 -20.70 11.23
CA PHE A 20 5.57 -21.08 12.60
C PHE A 20 4.09 -20.82 12.95
N ILE A 21 3.49 -19.74 12.43
CA ILE A 21 2.06 -19.43 12.64
C ILE A 21 1.15 -20.54 12.10
N LYS A 22 1.57 -21.29 11.08
CA LYS A 22 0.79 -22.40 10.53
C LYS A 22 0.53 -23.51 11.55
N PHE A 23 1.41 -23.68 12.52
CA PHE A 23 1.33 -24.73 13.54
C PHE A 23 0.61 -24.26 14.82
N ILE A 24 0.42 -22.97 15.04
CA ILE A 24 -0.27 -22.46 16.22
C ILE A 24 -1.77 -22.72 16.09
N PRO A 25 -2.46 -23.32 17.08
CA PRO A 25 -3.91 -23.51 17.06
C PRO A 25 -4.66 -22.19 16.97
N ASN A 26 -5.78 -22.17 16.22
CA ASN A 26 -6.55 -20.94 16.00
C ASN A 26 -7.10 -20.31 17.27
N PHE A 27 -7.40 -21.08 18.31
CA PHE A 27 -7.92 -20.57 19.58
C PHE A 27 -6.90 -19.73 20.38
N VAL A 28 -5.62 -19.81 20.03
CA VAL A 28 -4.54 -19.01 20.63
C VAL A 28 -4.29 -17.72 19.84
N LEU A 29 -4.84 -17.61 18.62
CA LEU A 29 -4.59 -16.51 17.71
C LEU A 29 -5.75 -15.51 17.72
N ASN A 30 -5.44 -14.23 17.62
CA ASN A 30 -6.45 -13.22 17.32
C ASN A 30 -6.89 -13.30 15.85
N ASP A 31 -7.98 -12.61 15.51
CA ASP A 31 -8.56 -12.64 14.14
C ASP A 31 -7.57 -12.23 13.05
N GLU A 32 -6.69 -11.28 13.33
CA GLU A 32 -5.67 -10.81 12.36
C GLU A 32 -4.66 -11.92 12.05
N LEU A 33 -4.19 -12.63 13.06
CA LEU A 33 -3.25 -13.75 12.90
C LEU A 33 -3.93 -14.97 12.27
N ILE A 34 -5.21 -15.20 12.54
CA ILE A 34 -6.00 -16.24 11.86
C ILE A 34 -6.12 -15.91 10.37
N ASN A 35 -6.40 -14.66 10.02
CA ASN A 35 -6.49 -14.21 8.64
C ASN A 35 -5.13 -14.31 7.92
N LEU A 36 -4.05 -13.91 8.58
CA LEU A 36 -2.68 -14.10 8.10
C LEU A 36 -2.40 -15.59 7.80
N LYS A 37 -2.72 -16.47 8.74
CA LYS A 37 -2.55 -17.92 8.58
C LYS A 37 -3.33 -18.48 7.39
N LYS A 38 -4.56 -18.01 7.15
CA LYS A 38 -5.38 -18.37 5.99
C LYS A 38 -4.76 -17.85 4.69
N SER A 39 -4.31 -16.60 4.68
CA SER A 39 -3.69 -15.97 3.51
C SER A 39 -2.42 -16.70 3.07
N LEU A 40 -1.55 -17.10 4.00
CA LEU A 40 -0.32 -17.84 3.72
C LEU A 40 -0.56 -19.24 3.08
N LYS A 41 -1.75 -19.80 3.28
CA LYS A 41 -2.18 -21.04 2.63
C LYS A 41 -2.87 -20.80 1.30
N SER A 42 -3.16 -19.54 0.97
CA SER A 42 -3.89 -19.19 -0.24
C SER A 42 -3.01 -19.37 -1.49
N LYS A 43 -3.56 -20.06 -2.49
CA LYS A 43 -2.93 -20.13 -3.82
C LYS A 43 -2.80 -18.75 -4.49
N HIS A 44 -3.63 -17.78 -4.11
CA HIS A 44 -3.57 -16.40 -4.63
C HIS A 44 -2.36 -15.66 -4.10
N PHE A 45 -2.05 -15.80 -2.80
CA PHE A 45 -0.84 -15.26 -2.21
C PHE A 45 0.42 -15.83 -2.91
N LEU A 46 0.48 -17.16 -3.06
CA LEU A 46 1.60 -17.82 -3.71
C LEU A 46 1.76 -17.36 -5.16
N LYS A 47 0.66 -17.23 -5.91
CA LYS A 47 0.71 -16.75 -7.30
C LYS A 47 1.11 -15.27 -7.42
N ALA A 48 0.73 -14.43 -6.45
CA ALA A 48 1.04 -13.00 -6.48
C ALA A 48 2.51 -12.71 -6.12
N PHE A 49 3.09 -13.52 -5.21
CA PHE A 49 4.41 -13.23 -4.65
C PHE A 49 5.48 -14.29 -4.95
N MET A 50 5.11 -15.37 -5.62
CA MET A 50 6.01 -16.48 -5.97
C MET A 50 6.16 -16.76 -7.48
N PRO A 51 5.80 -15.88 -8.42
CA PRO A 51 6.39 -15.97 -9.75
C PRO A 51 7.89 -15.75 -9.62
N GLU A 52 8.67 -16.15 -10.62
CA GLU A 52 10.13 -16.04 -10.58
C GLU A 52 10.58 -14.68 -10.02
N PRO A 53 11.41 -14.67 -8.98
CA PRO A 53 11.64 -13.46 -8.21
C PRO A 53 12.46 -12.45 -9.01
N PHE A 54 11.95 -11.24 -9.11
CA PHE A 54 12.77 -10.10 -9.50
C PHE A 54 13.91 -9.94 -8.49
N GLN A 55 15.10 -9.75 -8.99
CA GLN A 55 16.26 -9.40 -8.18
C GLN A 55 16.42 -7.88 -8.11
N GLU A 56 17.23 -7.38 -7.17
CA GLU A 56 17.48 -5.94 -7.05
C GLU A 56 18.02 -5.33 -8.34
N ASN A 57 18.87 -6.06 -9.06
CA ASN A 57 19.41 -5.60 -10.34
C ASN A 57 18.32 -5.52 -11.42
N ASP A 58 17.35 -6.43 -11.42
CA ASP A 58 16.27 -6.43 -12.41
C ASP A 58 15.38 -5.21 -12.25
N VAL A 59 14.94 -4.90 -11.02
CA VAL A 59 14.09 -3.73 -10.76
C VAL A 59 14.78 -2.39 -10.98
N ASN A 60 16.10 -2.38 -11.01
CA ASN A 60 16.91 -1.20 -11.31
C ASN A 60 17.31 -1.09 -12.78
N SER A 61 17.06 -2.12 -13.59
CA SER A 61 17.39 -2.13 -15.01
C SER A 61 16.59 -1.10 -15.80
N ILE A 62 17.14 -0.67 -16.95
CA ILE A 62 16.43 0.22 -17.86
C ILE A 62 15.20 -0.47 -18.43
N ASP A 63 15.31 -1.75 -18.76
CA ASP A 63 14.21 -2.54 -19.33
C ASP A 63 13.02 -2.62 -18.36
N PHE A 64 13.26 -2.91 -17.09
CA PHE A 64 12.20 -2.90 -16.07
C PHE A 64 11.57 -1.52 -15.91
N ARG A 65 12.38 -0.45 -15.88
CA ARG A 65 11.88 0.92 -15.68
C ARG A 65 11.10 1.45 -16.86
N SER A 66 11.41 0.98 -18.09
CA SER A 66 10.71 1.39 -19.31
C SER A 66 9.55 0.48 -19.69
N ALA A 67 9.40 -0.68 -19.05
CA ALA A 67 8.27 -1.57 -19.29
C ALA A 67 6.96 -0.97 -18.80
N GLU A 68 5.86 -1.27 -19.47
CA GLU A 68 4.50 -0.90 -19.03
C GLU A 68 3.96 -1.92 -18.03
N LEU A 69 4.33 -1.76 -16.76
CA LEU A 69 3.88 -2.60 -15.64
C LEU A 69 3.02 -1.77 -14.68
N PRO A 70 1.71 -1.56 -14.98
CA PRO A 70 0.85 -0.65 -14.20
C PRO A 70 0.80 -0.94 -12.71
N ALA A 71 0.99 -2.20 -12.32
CA ALA A 71 0.95 -2.64 -10.93
C ALA A 71 2.29 -2.51 -10.18
N GLY A 72 3.39 -2.21 -10.86
CA GLY A 72 4.69 -2.45 -10.24
C GLY A 72 5.79 -1.40 -10.41
N ASN A 73 5.85 -0.69 -11.51
CA ASN A 73 7.02 0.13 -11.84
C ASN A 73 6.75 1.62 -12.05
N GLY A 74 5.72 2.15 -11.43
CA GLY A 74 5.48 3.59 -11.44
C GLY A 74 6.62 4.36 -10.77
N HIS A 75 7.13 5.39 -11.43
CA HIS A 75 8.18 6.26 -10.93
C HIS A 75 7.64 7.68 -10.76
N GLY A 76 7.86 8.25 -9.58
CA GLY A 76 7.41 9.61 -9.28
C GLY A 76 8.16 10.18 -8.08
N THR A 77 7.96 11.48 -7.85
CA THR A 77 8.45 12.15 -6.65
C THR A 77 7.34 12.20 -5.59
N ALA A 78 7.73 12.29 -4.32
CA ALA A 78 6.76 12.50 -3.25
C ALA A 78 5.92 13.77 -3.50
N ALA A 79 6.56 14.87 -3.91
CA ALA A 79 5.86 16.12 -4.22
C ALA A 79 4.83 15.94 -5.37
N GLY A 80 5.20 15.22 -6.44
CA GLY A 80 4.29 14.97 -7.57
C GLY A 80 3.07 14.14 -7.16
N LEU A 81 3.27 13.07 -6.40
CA LEU A 81 2.17 12.25 -5.88
C LEU A 81 1.30 13.02 -4.87
N ALA A 82 1.91 13.76 -3.94
CA ALA A 82 1.15 14.58 -3.00
C ALA A 82 0.32 15.65 -3.73
N LYS A 83 0.88 16.29 -4.78
CA LYS A 83 0.12 17.25 -5.61
C LYS A 83 -1.04 16.55 -6.33
N LEU A 84 -0.81 15.40 -6.95
CA LEU A 84 -1.86 14.62 -7.61
C LEU A 84 -3.04 14.32 -6.68
N PHE A 85 -2.74 13.73 -5.52
CA PHE A 85 -3.76 13.40 -4.52
C PHE A 85 -4.39 14.64 -3.88
N GLY A 86 -3.63 15.74 -3.75
CA GLY A 86 -4.15 17.02 -3.28
C GLY A 86 -5.18 17.63 -4.24
N ILE A 87 -4.94 17.56 -5.55
CA ILE A 87 -5.90 17.98 -6.56
C ILE A 87 -7.16 17.11 -6.50
N LEU A 88 -6.99 15.79 -6.47
CA LEU A 88 -8.12 14.86 -6.35
C LEU A 88 -8.96 15.10 -5.08
N SER A 89 -8.33 15.44 -3.97
CA SER A 89 -9.00 15.72 -2.68
C SER A 89 -9.71 17.06 -2.63
N SER A 90 -9.38 17.97 -3.55
CA SER A 90 -9.89 19.36 -3.58
C SER A 90 -10.83 19.63 -4.76
N GLY A 91 -11.60 18.62 -5.17
CA GLY A 91 -12.58 18.77 -6.25
C GLY A 91 -12.02 18.44 -7.64
N CYS A 92 -10.93 17.69 -7.72
CA CYS A 92 -10.31 17.22 -8.96
C CYS A 92 -9.85 18.34 -9.92
N ASP A 93 -9.95 19.60 -9.50
CA ASP A 93 -9.61 20.80 -10.28
C ASP A 93 -8.92 21.82 -9.35
N ARG A 94 -7.63 22.00 -9.53
CA ARG A 94 -6.82 22.94 -8.76
C ARG A 94 -5.60 23.37 -9.56
N ASP A 95 -5.16 24.62 -9.37
CA ASP A 95 -4.00 25.19 -10.05
C ASP A 95 -4.11 25.12 -11.58
N ASN A 96 -5.31 25.29 -12.15
CA ASN A 96 -5.62 25.11 -13.58
C ASN A 96 -5.35 23.68 -14.11
N ILE A 97 -5.33 22.69 -13.23
CA ILE A 97 -5.20 21.27 -13.60
C ILE A 97 -6.48 20.56 -13.21
N LYS A 98 -7.25 20.14 -14.23
CA LYS A 98 -8.39 19.25 -14.05
C LYS A 98 -7.97 17.82 -14.38
N ILE A 99 -8.10 16.91 -13.42
CA ILE A 99 -7.72 15.50 -13.59
C ILE A 99 -8.92 14.68 -14.05
N MET A 100 -10.07 14.86 -13.39
CA MET A 100 -11.32 14.16 -13.70
C MET A 100 -12.50 14.96 -13.14
N ASP A 101 -13.71 14.47 -13.32
CA ASP A 101 -14.90 15.02 -12.66
C ASP A 101 -15.09 14.38 -11.28
N ASP A 102 -15.63 15.15 -10.33
CA ASP A 102 -15.90 14.65 -8.96
C ASP A 102 -16.75 13.38 -8.95
N LYS A 103 -17.74 13.29 -9.86
CA LYS A 103 -18.57 12.09 -10.01
C LYS A 103 -17.75 10.85 -10.36
N THR A 104 -16.73 11.01 -11.19
CA THR A 104 -15.83 9.93 -11.57
C THR A 104 -14.97 9.51 -10.36
N LEU A 105 -14.46 10.46 -9.59
CA LEU A 105 -13.72 10.16 -8.37
C LEU A 105 -14.62 9.48 -7.31
N ASP A 106 -15.86 9.93 -7.16
CA ASP A 106 -16.83 9.32 -6.24
C ASP A 106 -17.14 7.87 -6.62
N LEU A 107 -17.28 7.59 -7.92
CA LEU A 107 -17.40 6.22 -8.41
C LEU A 107 -16.14 5.43 -8.11
N ALA A 108 -14.95 5.97 -8.39
CA ALA A 108 -13.67 5.28 -8.18
C ALA A 108 -13.36 5.01 -6.70
N THR A 109 -13.85 5.85 -5.79
CA THR A 109 -13.66 5.71 -4.34
C THR A 109 -14.84 5.03 -3.62
N ARG A 110 -15.86 4.55 -4.35
CA ARG A 110 -16.91 3.70 -3.78
C ARG A 110 -16.31 2.36 -3.37
N VAL A 111 -16.79 1.80 -2.26
CA VAL A 111 -16.34 0.47 -1.80
C VAL A 111 -16.92 -0.60 -2.71
N TYR A 112 -16.08 -1.29 -3.46
CA TYR A 112 -16.44 -2.45 -4.29
C TYR A 112 -16.00 -3.77 -3.67
N SER A 113 -14.96 -3.76 -2.84
CA SER A 113 -14.48 -4.93 -2.14
C SER A 113 -14.10 -4.56 -0.70
N SER A 114 -14.47 -5.42 0.25
CA SER A 114 -14.14 -5.23 1.67
C SER A 114 -13.99 -6.57 2.37
N GLY A 115 -12.94 -6.73 3.15
CA GLY A 115 -12.70 -7.93 3.93
C GLY A 115 -11.22 -8.28 4.05
N PRO A 116 -10.92 -9.48 4.57
CA PRO A 116 -9.57 -10.00 4.62
C PRO A 116 -9.01 -10.21 3.21
N ASP A 117 -7.93 -9.50 2.87
CA ASP A 117 -7.29 -9.63 1.57
C ASP A 117 -6.43 -10.91 1.50
N SER A 118 -6.67 -11.75 0.49
CA SER A 118 -5.99 -13.03 0.35
C SER A 118 -4.56 -12.92 -0.18
N VAL A 119 -4.17 -11.74 -0.67
CA VAL A 119 -2.84 -11.43 -1.19
C VAL A 119 -2.03 -10.66 -0.15
N LEU A 120 -2.64 -9.72 0.55
CA LEU A 120 -1.99 -8.85 1.53
C LEU A 120 -2.16 -9.39 2.96
N PHE A 121 -1.68 -10.62 3.19
CA PHE A 121 -1.54 -11.25 4.51
C PHE A 121 -2.84 -11.37 5.33
N GLY A 122 -4.00 -11.36 4.68
CA GLY A 122 -5.29 -11.45 5.36
C GLY A 122 -5.71 -10.20 6.11
N VAL A 123 -5.04 -9.08 5.88
CA VAL A 123 -5.41 -7.78 6.45
C VAL A 123 -6.79 -7.37 5.92
N LYS A 124 -7.65 -6.86 6.79
CA LYS A 124 -8.93 -6.30 6.37
C LYS A 124 -8.70 -5.00 5.62
N LEU A 125 -9.00 -5.01 4.32
CA LEU A 125 -8.84 -3.88 3.43
C LEU A 125 -10.18 -3.57 2.73
N LYS A 126 -10.30 -2.34 2.27
CA LYS A 126 -11.37 -1.90 1.37
C LYS A 126 -10.75 -1.39 0.09
N PHE A 127 -11.34 -1.73 -1.04
CA PHE A 127 -10.90 -1.26 -2.34
C PHE A 127 -12.07 -0.62 -3.11
N GLY A 128 -11.75 0.51 -3.73
CA GLY A 128 -12.49 1.11 -4.82
C GLY A 128 -11.91 0.67 -6.16
N TYR A 129 -12.24 1.37 -7.23
CA TYR A 129 -11.52 1.24 -8.48
C TYR A 129 -10.15 1.92 -8.36
N CYS A 130 -9.07 1.15 -8.50
CA CYS A 130 -7.67 1.62 -8.44
C CYS A 130 -7.21 2.22 -7.10
N PHE A 131 -8.03 2.24 -6.07
CA PHE A 131 -7.69 2.81 -4.78
C PHE A 131 -7.89 1.83 -3.63
N MET A 132 -6.91 1.78 -2.74
CA MET A 132 -7.14 1.34 -1.37
C MET A 132 -7.89 2.45 -0.63
N LEU A 133 -8.89 2.07 0.15
CA LEU A 133 -9.72 3.00 0.90
C LEU A 133 -9.44 2.89 2.40
N ASP A 134 -10.11 3.75 3.18
CA ASP A 134 -10.03 3.74 4.64
C ASP A 134 -10.35 2.37 5.26
N GLY A 135 -9.97 2.15 6.49
CA GLY A 135 -10.39 0.97 7.25
C GLY A 135 -9.31 0.26 8.04
N ASN A 136 -8.06 0.67 7.95
CA ASN A 136 -6.97 0.01 8.66
C ASN A 136 -6.38 0.83 9.84
N LYS A 137 -7.10 1.85 10.32
CA LYS A 137 -6.64 2.77 11.39
C LYS A 137 -6.26 2.06 12.70
N LYS A 138 -6.88 0.92 12.98
CA LYS A 138 -6.71 0.18 14.24
C LYS A 138 -5.71 -0.95 14.17
N SER A 139 -5.13 -1.23 13.00
CA SER A 139 -4.16 -2.32 12.88
C SER A 139 -2.83 -1.92 13.52
N ASN A 140 -2.38 -2.72 14.47
CA ASN A 140 -1.05 -2.62 15.05
C ASN A 140 0.00 -3.35 14.21
N ILE A 141 -0.40 -3.91 13.08
CA ILE A 141 0.47 -4.69 12.20
C ILE A 141 1.09 -3.75 11.16
N ASN A 142 2.42 -3.67 11.17
CA ASN A 142 3.17 -2.87 10.18
C ASN A 142 3.21 -3.49 8.77
N PHE A 143 2.38 -4.50 8.48
CA PHE A 143 2.24 -5.12 7.16
C PHE A 143 1.27 -4.40 6.24
N ALA A 144 0.49 -3.47 6.75
CA ALA A 144 -0.46 -2.70 5.97
C ALA A 144 -0.32 -1.20 6.24
N PRO A 145 -0.59 -0.37 5.22
CA PRO A 145 -0.62 1.07 5.40
C PRO A 145 -1.81 1.46 6.26
N ILE A 146 -1.67 2.55 7.01
CA ILE A 146 -2.77 3.17 7.74
C ILE A 146 -3.46 4.16 6.82
N PHE A 147 -4.76 3.96 6.60
CA PHE A 147 -5.65 4.89 5.94
C PHE A 147 -6.72 5.37 6.91
N TYR A 148 -6.84 6.67 7.09
CA TYR A 148 -7.85 7.30 7.92
C TYR A 148 -9.20 7.37 7.18
N GLU A 149 -10.27 7.59 7.93
CA GLU A 149 -11.62 7.69 7.37
C GLU A 149 -11.71 8.78 6.29
N GLY A 150 -12.30 8.44 5.16
CA GLY A 150 -12.44 9.35 4.01
C GLY A 150 -11.21 9.46 3.11
N THR A 151 -10.12 8.72 3.43
CA THR A 151 -8.95 8.70 2.56
C THR A 151 -9.06 7.65 1.46
N PHE A 152 -8.39 7.93 0.35
CA PHE A 152 -8.26 7.04 -0.80
C PHE A 152 -6.85 7.16 -1.37
N GLY A 153 -6.23 6.06 -1.71
CA GLY A 153 -4.85 6.08 -2.19
C GLY A 153 -4.32 4.69 -2.51
N HIS A 154 -3.03 4.53 -2.43
CA HIS A 154 -2.40 3.21 -2.57
C HIS A 154 -1.05 3.17 -1.86
N ALA A 155 -0.59 1.96 -1.60
CA ALA A 155 0.72 1.71 -1.00
C ALA A 155 1.53 0.76 -1.85
N GLY A 156 2.86 0.94 -1.88
CA GLY A 156 3.80 0.06 -2.54
C GLY A 156 4.46 -0.90 -1.57
N ILE A 157 4.80 -2.08 -2.06
CA ILE A 157 5.38 -3.17 -1.24
C ILE A 157 6.74 -2.79 -0.59
N GLY A 158 7.37 -1.72 -1.03
CA GLY A 158 8.61 -1.21 -0.42
C GLY A 158 8.40 -0.27 0.75
N GLY A 159 7.15 0.03 1.13
CA GLY A 159 6.79 0.94 2.22
C GLY A 159 6.39 2.35 1.77
N SER A 160 6.40 2.63 0.48
CA SER A 160 5.88 3.89 -0.07
C SER A 160 4.37 3.94 0.04
N VAL A 161 3.81 5.15 0.27
CA VAL A 161 2.38 5.39 0.35
C VAL A 161 2.03 6.74 -0.23
N ALA A 162 0.88 6.84 -0.90
CA ALA A 162 0.30 8.10 -1.31
C ALA A 162 -1.23 8.03 -1.17
N PHE A 163 -1.84 9.11 -0.69
CA PHE A 163 -3.27 9.19 -0.52
C PHE A 163 -3.80 10.61 -0.58
N GLY A 164 -5.09 10.73 -0.88
CA GLY A 164 -5.89 11.91 -0.73
C GLY A 164 -6.85 11.79 0.45
N ASP A 165 -7.14 12.90 1.07
CA ASP A 165 -8.14 13.04 2.14
C ASP A 165 -9.12 14.14 1.74
N LYS A 166 -10.34 13.74 1.32
CA LYS A 166 -11.38 14.68 0.90
C LYS A 166 -11.84 15.58 2.04
N LYS A 167 -11.86 15.07 3.27
CA LYS A 167 -12.33 15.81 4.45
C LYS A 167 -11.41 16.98 4.79
N ASN A 168 -10.09 16.76 4.67
CA ASN A 168 -9.08 17.74 5.02
C ASN A 168 -8.50 18.46 3.79
N HIS A 169 -8.98 18.19 2.57
CA HIS A 169 -8.47 18.69 1.31
C HIS A 169 -6.95 18.50 1.18
N LEU A 170 -6.48 17.32 1.59
CA LEU A 170 -5.07 16.99 1.75
C LEU A 170 -4.63 15.94 0.74
N GLY A 171 -3.46 16.17 0.14
CA GLY A 171 -2.70 15.15 -0.57
C GLY A 171 -1.41 14.85 0.17
N TYR A 172 -1.16 13.58 0.43
CA TYR A 172 0.02 13.11 1.13
C TYR A 172 0.77 12.05 0.33
N SER A 173 2.09 12.07 0.42
CA SER A 173 2.91 11.00 -0.11
C SER A 173 4.23 10.85 0.66
N PHE A 174 4.59 9.61 0.86
CA PHE A 174 5.91 9.18 1.31
C PHE A 174 6.46 8.17 0.29
N VAL A 175 7.62 8.46 -0.29
CA VAL A 175 8.31 7.54 -1.20
C VAL A 175 9.72 7.26 -0.69
N CYS A 176 10.16 6.02 -0.81
CA CYS A 176 11.48 5.60 -0.40
C CYS A 176 12.14 4.75 -1.50
N ASN A 177 13.45 4.87 -1.63
CA ASN A 177 14.27 4.01 -2.48
C ASN A 177 14.90 2.84 -1.72
N LYS A 178 15.06 2.98 -0.40
CA LYS A 178 15.45 1.88 0.48
C LYS A 178 14.20 1.17 0.96
N GLN A 179 13.96 -0.04 0.46
CA GLN A 179 12.80 -0.82 0.85
C GLN A 179 12.85 -1.19 2.32
N GLN A 180 11.71 -1.12 2.97
CA GLN A 180 11.57 -1.54 4.35
C GLN A 180 11.58 -3.07 4.45
N LYS A 181 12.10 -3.58 5.56
CA LYS A 181 12.03 -5.03 5.84
C LYS A 181 10.58 -5.50 5.90
N SER A 182 10.34 -6.69 5.43
CA SER A 182 9.01 -7.30 5.39
C SER A 182 8.29 -7.29 6.75
N SER A 183 9.01 -7.47 7.86
CA SER A 183 8.47 -7.40 9.22
C SER A 183 8.04 -6.01 9.67
N SER A 184 8.43 -4.97 8.95
CA SER A 184 8.17 -3.56 9.27
C SER A 184 7.81 -2.72 8.05
N LEU A 185 7.21 -3.36 7.04
CA LEU A 185 7.01 -2.84 5.69
C LEU A 185 6.47 -1.40 5.63
N TYR A 186 5.49 -1.08 6.46
CA TYR A 186 4.88 0.26 6.51
C TYR A 186 5.19 1.02 7.80
N LYS A 187 6.16 0.58 8.61
CA LYS A 187 6.46 1.21 9.91
C LYS A 187 6.71 2.71 9.77
N THR A 188 7.60 3.09 8.88
CA THR A 188 7.96 4.51 8.70
C THR A 188 6.80 5.33 8.14
N SER A 189 6.16 4.87 7.07
CA SER A 189 5.01 5.57 6.50
C SER A 189 3.85 5.67 7.49
N ASN A 190 3.57 4.63 8.27
CA ASN A 190 2.53 4.66 9.29
C ASN A 190 2.84 5.65 10.43
N MET A 191 4.09 5.73 10.87
CA MET A 191 4.52 6.74 11.86
C MET A 191 4.32 8.15 11.33
N LEU A 192 4.75 8.42 10.10
CA LEU A 192 4.60 9.73 9.48
C LEU A 192 3.12 10.08 9.23
N THR A 193 2.30 9.11 8.79
CA THR A 193 0.87 9.31 8.62
C THR A 193 0.18 9.64 9.95
N LYS A 194 0.53 8.94 11.04
CA LYS A 194 0.02 9.27 12.38
C LYS A 194 0.40 10.68 12.81
N ALA A 195 1.68 11.04 12.70
CA ALA A 195 2.15 12.38 13.06
C ALA A 195 1.46 13.49 12.23
N LEU A 196 1.21 13.24 10.93
CA LEU A 196 0.43 14.16 10.10
C LEU A 196 -0.96 14.40 10.68
N TYR A 197 -1.69 13.33 11.01
CA TYR A 197 -3.05 13.46 11.52
C TYR A 197 -3.11 14.01 12.95
N GLU A 198 -2.09 13.77 13.77
CA GLU A 198 -1.93 14.43 15.08
C GLU A 198 -1.69 15.95 14.96
N ALA A 199 -1.05 16.38 13.88
CA ALA A 199 -0.75 17.80 13.65
C ALA A 199 -1.93 18.60 13.08
N ILE A 200 -2.90 17.95 12.44
CA ILE A 200 -4.06 18.62 11.81
C ILE A 200 -5.39 18.38 12.55
N SER A 201 -5.39 17.62 13.66
CA SER A 201 -6.57 17.33 14.51
C SER A 201 -6.90 18.39 15.53
#